data_1d8c510a9a1f24c8272da568bca23886
#
_entry.id   1d8c510a9a1f24c8272da568bca23886
#
_cell.length_a   1.000
_cell.length_b   1.000
_cell.length_c   1.000
_cell.angle_alpha   90.00
_cell.angle_beta   90.00
_cell.angle_gamma   90.00
#
_symmetry.space_group_name_H-M   'P 1'
#
loop_
_entity.id
_entity.type
_entity.pdbx_description
1 polymer ?
#
loop_
_entity_poly.entity_id
_entity_poly.type
_entity_poly.pdbx_seq_one_letter_code
_entity_poly.pdbx_strand_id
1 'polypeptide(L)'
;GYGITPVADHCAAIQSLEAVLPDGTLYRGALATLGHDEIEGCFKWGIGPHLDGLFNQSNLGIVTRMTFQLVPEPQSMLALYFWLDDDQKLAAAVQAIQQLLHRLPGLLGGVNLMNSRRLLSMMEPYPHEQIAPDGIMSDALVQQLARRNRVSAWMGFGALYGEKPLLRAARKV
;
A
#
# COMPACT_ATOMS: atom_id res chain seq x y z
N GLY A 1 3.20 5.36 -3.05
CA GLY A 1 3.10 4.53 -1.88
C GLY A 1 1.72 3.90 -1.77
N TYR A 2 1.61 2.80 -1.07
CA TYR A 2 0.32 2.15 -0.78
C TYR A 2 0.28 1.70 0.68
N GLY A 3 -0.92 1.55 1.21
CA GLY A 3 -1.17 1.00 2.54
C GLY A 3 -2.14 -0.17 2.51
N ILE A 4 -2.27 -0.87 3.64
CA ILE A 4 -3.24 -1.96 3.85
C ILE A 4 -4.48 -1.49 4.63
N THR A 5 -4.58 -0.20 4.86
CA THR A 5 -5.73 0.44 5.52
C THR A 5 -6.88 0.64 4.52
N PRO A 6 -8.11 0.94 4.96
CA PRO A 6 -9.20 1.33 4.07
C PRO A 6 -8.87 2.56 3.19
N VAL A 7 -7.84 3.33 3.56
CA VAL A 7 -7.32 4.47 2.79
C VAL A 7 -5.96 4.10 2.22
N ALA A 8 -5.95 3.13 1.33
CA ALA A 8 -4.72 2.55 0.78
C ALA A 8 -3.99 3.46 -0.21
N ASP A 9 -4.67 4.40 -0.85
CA ASP A 9 -4.06 5.37 -1.76
C ASP A 9 -3.52 6.58 -0.98
N HIS A 10 -2.23 6.52 -0.65
CA HIS A 10 -1.56 7.60 0.08
C HIS A 10 -1.48 8.90 -0.73
N CYS A 11 -1.41 8.81 -2.07
CA CYS A 11 -1.42 10.00 -2.92
C CYS A 11 -2.78 10.68 -2.91
N ALA A 12 -3.86 9.90 -2.81
CA ALA A 12 -5.20 10.44 -2.66
C ALA A 12 -5.41 11.19 -1.33
N ALA A 13 -4.60 10.94 -0.31
CA ALA A 13 -4.67 11.65 0.97
C ALA A 13 -4.09 13.06 0.93
N ILE A 14 -3.30 13.41 -0.10
CA ILE A 14 -2.73 14.75 -0.25
C ILE A 14 -3.84 15.71 -0.64
N GLN A 15 -4.02 16.78 0.13
CA GLN A 15 -5.00 17.84 -0.10
C GLN A 15 -4.41 18.99 -0.91
N SER A 16 -3.17 19.37 -0.60
CA SER A 16 -2.41 20.41 -1.30
C SER A 16 -0.92 20.19 -1.12
N LEU A 17 -0.13 20.76 -1.99
CA LEU A 17 1.33 20.77 -1.86
C LEU A 17 1.95 22.07 -2.37
N GLU A 18 3.16 22.32 -1.88
CA GLU A 18 4.05 23.37 -2.35
C GLU A 18 5.33 22.71 -2.87
N ALA A 19 5.83 23.16 -4.01
CA ALA A 19 7.06 22.62 -4.60
C ALA A 19 7.91 23.70 -5.21
N VAL A 20 9.24 23.53 -5.15
CA VAL A 20 10.20 24.35 -5.88
C VAL A 20 10.48 23.69 -7.23
N LEU A 21 10.24 24.41 -8.32
CA LEU A 21 10.49 23.97 -9.68
C LEU A 21 11.99 24.09 -10.05
N PRO A 22 12.46 23.45 -11.14
CA PRO A 22 13.86 23.46 -11.54
C PRO A 22 14.46 24.87 -11.80
N ASP A 23 13.61 25.84 -12.15
CA ASP A 23 14.00 27.24 -12.35
C ASP A 23 13.98 28.07 -11.05
N GLY A 24 13.69 27.45 -9.90
CA GLY A 24 13.56 28.10 -8.61
C GLY A 24 12.18 28.72 -8.33
N THR A 25 11.25 28.61 -9.27
CA THR A 25 9.87 29.09 -9.07
C THR A 25 9.17 28.28 -8.00
N LEU A 26 8.41 28.95 -7.14
CA LEU A 26 7.58 28.29 -6.12
C LEU A 26 6.20 27.99 -6.71
N TYR A 27 5.90 26.69 -6.84
CA TYR A 27 4.56 26.20 -7.18
C TYR A 27 3.71 26.14 -5.94
N ARG A 28 2.47 26.61 -6.03
CA ARG A 28 1.39 26.48 -5.03
C ARG A 28 0.09 26.20 -5.75
N GLY A 29 -0.85 25.57 -5.07
CA GLY A 29 -2.21 25.36 -5.56
C GLY A 29 -2.94 26.70 -5.85
N ALA A 30 -4.00 26.64 -6.64
CA ALA A 30 -4.71 27.84 -7.09
C ALA A 30 -5.29 28.67 -5.93
N LEU A 31 -5.82 28.02 -4.91
CA LEU A 31 -6.39 28.73 -3.75
C LEU A 31 -5.32 29.49 -2.95
N ALA A 32 -4.15 28.88 -2.71
CA ALA A 32 -3.04 29.57 -2.04
C ALA A 32 -2.50 30.73 -2.88
N THR A 33 -2.40 30.55 -4.20
CA THR A 33 -1.97 31.63 -5.12
C THR A 33 -2.91 32.82 -5.10
N LEU A 34 -4.20 32.61 -4.85
CA LEU A 34 -5.22 33.65 -4.69
C LEU A 34 -5.28 34.23 -3.27
N GLY A 35 -4.38 33.82 -2.37
CA GLY A 35 -4.35 34.32 -0.99
C GLY A 35 -5.28 33.60 -0.02
N HIS A 36 -5.71 32.38 -0.35
CA HIS A 36 -6.62 31.57 0.45
C HIS A 36 -5.95 30.33 1.04
N ASP A 37 -4.77 30.49 1.64
CA ASP A 37 -3.96 29.40 2.23
C ASP A 37 -4.74 28.56 3.26
N GLU A 38 -5.62 29.22 4.05
CA GLU A 38 -6.39 28.54 5.10
C GLU A 38 -7.38 27.51 4.56
N ILE A 39 -7.97 27.77 3.40
CA ILE A 39 -8.96 26.89 2.78
C ILE A 39 -8.38 25.91 1.77
N GLU A 40 -7.16 26.13 1.29
CA GLU A 40 -6.49 25.24 0.33
C GLU A 40 -6.40 23.81 0.85
N GLY A 41 -6.06 23.64 2.13
CA GLY A 41 -5.99 22.34 2.77
C GLY A 41 -7.33 21.61 2.94
N CYS A 42 -8.46 22.31 2.75
CA CYS A 42 -9.81 21.76 2.88
C CYS A 42 -10.40 21.31 1.55
N PHE A 43 -9.94 21.88 0.43
CA PHE A 43 -10.53 21.64 -0.90
C PHE A 43 -9.45 21.10 -1.87
N LYS A 44 -9.26 19.80 -1.86
CA LYS A 44 -8.22 19.08 -2.61
C LYS A 44 -8.06 19.50 -4.07
N TRP A 45 -9.17 19.75 -4.74
CA TRP A 45 -9.14 20.08 -6.18
C TRP A 45 -9.01 21.59 -6.43
N GLY A 46 -9.25 22.42 -5.43
CA GLY A 46 -9.20 23.88 -5.54
C GLY A 46 -10.09 24.42 -6.64
N ILE A 47 -9.56 25.39 -7.38
CA ILE A 47 -10.22 26.03 -8.52
C ILE A 47 -9.37 25.80 -9.76
N GLY A 48 -9.99 25.39 -10.86
CA GLY A 48 -9.32 25.18 -12.15
C GLY A 48 -8.53 23.89 -12.25
N PRO A 49 -7.53 23.82 -13.17
CA PRO A 49 -6.71 22.64 -13.33
C PRO A 49 -5.95 22.30 -12.06
N HIS A 50 -5.98 21.03 -11.68
CA HIS A 50 -5.27 20.51 -10.52
C HIS A 50 -3.97 19.84 -10.95
N LEU A 51 -2.83 20.39 -10.54
CA LEU A 51 -1.51 19.96 -10.99
C LEU A 51 -0.70 19.20 -9.93
N ASP A 52 -1.18 19.11 -8.68
CA ASP A 52 -0.46 18.48 -7.56
C ASP A 52 -0.08 17.03 -7.88
N GLY A 53 -0.93 16.31 -8.62
CA GLY A 53 -0.68 14.94 -9.05
C GLY A 53 0.55 14.77 -9.95
N LEU A 54 1.02 15.82 -10.61
CA LEU A 54 2.23 15.79 -11.45
C LEU A 54 3.51 15.60 -10.64
N PHE A 55 3.48 15.90 -9.33
CA PHE A 55 4.62 15.71 -8.43
C PHE A 55 4.68 14.30 -7.85
N ASN A 56 3.69 13.44 -8.15
CA ASN A 56 3.68 12.07 -7.69
C ASN A 56 4.67 11.22 -8.49
N GLN A 57 5.70 10.68 -7.83
CA GLN A 57 6.76 9.85 -8.44
C GLN A 57 7.42 10.51 -9.66
N SER A 58 7.61 11.84 -9.60
CA SER A 58 8.18 12.62 -10.70
C SER A 58 9.42 13.39 -10.25
N ASN A 59 10.13 13.96 -11.23
CA ASN A 59 11.28 14.83 -11.03
C ASN A 59 10.99 16.29 -11.45
N LEU A 60 9.71 16.68 -11.47
CA LEU A 60 9.29 18.02 -11.90
C LEU A 60 9.60 19.12 -10.89
N GLY A 61 9.89 18.75 -9.65
CA GLY A 61 10.22 19.70 -8.60
C GLY A 61 10.51 19.02 -7.27
N ILE A 62 10.91 19.82 -6.28
CA ILE A 62 11.15 19.37 -4.90
C ILE A 62 9.98 19.84 -4.05
N VAL A 63 9.17 18.89 -3.55
CA VAL A 63 8.07 19.20 -2.66
C VAL A 63 8.62 19.66 -1.31
N THR A 64 8.23 20.86 -0.88
CA THR A 64 8.70 21.49 0.37
C THR A 64 7.65 21.43 1.48
N ARG A 65 6.38 21.40 1.12
CA ARG A 65 5.26 21.32 2.06
C ARG A 65 4.10 20.57 1.45
N MET A 66 3.36 19.82 2.27
CA MET A 66 2.10 19.20 1.84
C MET A 66 1.13 19.05 3.01
N THR A 67 -0.15 19.13 2.69
CA THR A 67 -1.26 18.91 3.63
C THR A 67 -1.89 17.58 3.36
N PHE A 68 -2.08 16.76 4.40
CA PHE A 68 -2.71 15.44 4.32
C PHE A 68 -4.06 15.43 5.02
N GLN A 69 -4.99 14.74 4.40
CA GLN A 69 -6.19 14.31 5.09
C GLN A 69 -5.89 13.07 5.91
N LEU A 70 -6.03 13.16 7.22
CA LEU A 70 -5.89 12.03 8.12
C LEU A 70 -7.23 11.34 8.35
N VAL A 71 -7.19 10.02 8.47
CA VAL A 71 -8.36 9.22 8.82
C VAL A 71 -8.46 9.15 10.34
N PRO A 72 -9.67 9.23 10.93
CA PRO A 72 -9.87 9.03 12.36
C PRO A 72 -9.32 7.65 12.79
N GLU A 73 -8.70 7.61 13.96
CA GLU A 73 -8.19 6.35 14.54
C GLU A 73 -9.37 5.38 14.74
N PRO A 74 -9.27 4.14 14.23
CA PRO A 74 -10.31 3.16 14.40
C PRO A 74 -10.34 2.65 15.85
N GLN A 75 -11.52 2.36 16.39
CA GLN A 75 -11.69 1.78 17.74
C GLN A 75 -10.90 0.48 17.92
N SER A 76 -10.80 -0.32 16.88
CA SER A 76 -10.15 -1.62 16.90
C SER A 76 -9.58 -1.98 15.54
N MET A 77 -8.52 -2.76 15.58
CA MET A 77 -7.91 -3.38 14.41
C MET A 77 -7.82 -4.89 14.63
N LEU A 78 -8.09 -5.65 13.57
CA LEU A 78 -7.91 -7.09 13.54
C LEU A 78 -7.00 -7.46 12.38
N ALA A 79 -5.82 -7.99 12.69
CA ALA A 79 -4.92 -8.53 11.67
C ALA A 79 -5.44 -9.86 11.12
N LEU A 80 -5.34 -10.02 9.82
CA LEU A 80 -5.70 -11.21 9.08
C LEU A 80 -4.44 -11.80 8.47
N TYR A 81 -4.17 -13.08 8.74
CA TYR A 81 -3.08 -13.85 8.14
C TYR A 81 -3.60 -15.18 7.64
N PHE A 82 -3.12 -15.61 6.47
CA PHE A 82 -3.39 -16.94 5.93
C PHE A 82 -2.23 -17.41 5.06
N TRP A 83 -2.15 -18.71 4.85
CA TRP A 83 -1.08 -19.37 4.11
C TRP A 83 -1.67 -20.32 3.08
N LEU A 84 -1.02 -20.39 1.93
CA LEU A 84 -1.29 -21.41 0.91
C LEU A 84 -0.02 -22.24 0.77
N ASP A 85 -0.16 -23.52 0.97
CA ASP A 85 0.92 -24.51 0.86
C ASP A 85 1.20 -24.92 -0.59
N ASP A 86 0.24 -24.65 -1.49
CA ASP A 86 0.29 -24.99 -2.90
C ASP A 86 -0.06 -23.79 -3.80
N ASP A 87 0.74 -23.61 -4.83
CA ASP A 87 0.55 -22.57 -5.85
C ASP A 87 -0.78 -22.73 -6.62
N GLN A 88 -1.25 -23.96 -6.78
CA GLN A 88 -2.52 -24.25 -7.45
C GLN A 88 -3.73 -23.64 -6.72
N LYS A 89 -3.61 -23.36 -5.43
CA LYS A 89 -4.67 -22.71 -4.64
C LYS A 89 -4.76 -21.20 -4.84
N LEU A 90 -3.79 -20.59 -5.55
CA LEU A 90 -3.71 -19.15 -5.72
C LEU A 90 -4.96 -18.55 -6.39
N ALA A 91 -5.44 -19.15 -7.48
CA ALA A 91 -6.60 -18.64 -8.22
C ALA A 91 -7.86 -18.58 -7.32
N ALA A 92 -8.12 -19.64 -6.56
CA ALA A 92 -9.25 -19.67 -5.63
C ALA A 92 -9.09 -18.66 -4.48
N ALA A 93 -7.86 -18.48 -3.97
CA ALA A 93 -7.58 -17.50 -2.93
C ALA A 93 -7.78 -16.05 -3.43
N VAL A 94 -7.36 -15.74 -4.66
CA VAL A 94 -7.59 -14.42 -5.29
C VAL A 94 -9.08 -14.15 -5.43
N GLN A 95 -9.88 -15.12 -5.88
CA GLN A 95 -11.34 -14.99 -5.97
C GLN A 95 -11.97 -14.74 -4.60
N ALA A 96 -11.54 -15.47 -3.57
CA ALA A 96 -12.03 -15.28 -2.21
C ALA A 96 -11.68 -13.87 -1.68
N ILE A 97 -10.45 -13.39 -1.92
CA ILE A 97 -10.02 -12.04 -1.53
C ILE A 97 -10.86 -10.97 -2.22
N GLN A 98 -11.14 -11.12 -3.53
CA GLN A 98 -12.00 -10.19 -4.26
C GLN A 98 -13.41 -10.14 -3.64
N GLN A 99 -13.97 -11.30 -3.31
CA GLN A 99 -15.28 -11.36 -2.64
C GLN A 99 -15.24 -10.69 -1.26
N LEU A 100 -14.21 -10.91 -0.47
CA LEU A 100 -14.04 -10.25 0.83
C LEU A 100 -13.96 -8.72 0.70
N LEU A 101 -13.18 -8.21 -0.24
CA LEU A 101 -13.07 -6.78 -0.51
C LEU A 101 -14.42 -6.17 -0.92
N HIS A 102 -15.20 -6.89 -1.72
CA HIS A 102 -16.56 -6.45 -2.09
C HIS A 102 -17.57 -6.49 -0.92
N ARG A 103 -17.45 -7.47 -0.03
CA ARG A 103 -18.39 -7.66 1.08
C ARG A 103 -18.07 -6.81 2.30
N LEU A 104 -16.83 -6.35 2.43
CA LEU A 104 -16.32 -5.61 3.59
C LEU A 104 -15.76 -4.21 3.19
N PRO A 105 -16.50 -3.41 2.39
CA PRO A 105 -16.02 -2.10 1.96
C PRO A 105 -15.82 -1.20 3.19
N GLY A 106 -14.71 -0.46 3.23
CA GLY A 106 -14.38 0.44 4.33
C GLY A 106 -13.90 -0.24 5.62
N LEU A 107 -14.10 -1.56 5.76
CA LEU A 107 -13.56 -2.34 6.88
C LEU A 107 -12.24 -3.00 6.50
N LEU A 108 -12.16 -3.62 5.31
CA LEU A 108 -10.97 -4.25 4.76
C LEU A 108 -10.36 -3.33 3.70
N GLY A 109 -9.18 -2.78 3.98
CA GLY A 109 -8.54 -1.84 3.06
C GLY A 109 -7.82 -2.51 1.90
N GLY A 110 -7.26 -3.67 2.14
CA GLY A 110 -6.53 -4.45 1.16
C GLY A 110 -5.97 -5.73 1.74
N VAL A 111 -5.58 -6.63 0.85
CA VAL A 111 -4.89 -7.88 1.21
C VAL A 111 -3.64 -8.00 0.36
N ASN A 112 -2.49 -8.13 1.01
CA ASN A 112 -1.24 -8.41 0.34
C ASN A 112 -1.06 -9.91 0.20
N LEU A 113 -0.66 -10.36 -1.00
CA LEU A 113 -0.21 -11.72 -1.27
C LEU A 113 1.27 -11.70 -1.60
N MET A 114 2.05 -12.51 -0.89
CA MET A 114 3.49 -12.66 -1.10
C MET A 114 3.82 -14.12 -1.39
N ASN A 115 4.56 -14.36 -2.46
CA ASN A 115 5.10 -15.67 -2.77
C ASN A 115 6.33 -15.98 -1.91
N SER A 116 6.78 -17.23 -1.95
CA SER A 116 7.94 -17.70 -1.19
C SER A 116 9.20 -16.89 -1.46
N ARG A 117 9.45 -16.44 -2.70
CA ARG A 117 10.64 -15.63 -3.04
C ARG A 117 10.60 -14.27 -2.34
N ARG A 118 9.43 -13.62 -2.33
CA ARG A 118 9.24 -12.36 -1.62
C ARG A 118 9.37 -12.52 -0.11
N LEU A 119 8.82 -13.59 0.46
CA LEU A 119 8.95 -13.88 1.89
C LEU A 119 10.42 -14.12 2.28
N LEU A 120 11.13 -14.94 1.51
CA LEU A 120 12.56 -15.19 1.74
C LEU A 120 13.40 -13.92 1.65
N SER A 121 13.11 -13.02 0.71
CA SER A 121 13.84 -11.74 0.59
C SER A 121 13.69 -10.82 1.81
N MET A 122 12.71 -11.05 2.66
CA MET A 122 12.48 -10.32 3.90
C MET A 122 13.09 -11.01 5.12
N MET A 123 13.38 -12.31 5.03
CA MET A 123 13.83 -13.14 6.15
C MET A 123 15.33 -13.41 6.14
N GLU A 124 15.94 -13.44 4.95
CA GLU A 124 17.34 -13.79 4.77
C GLU A 124 18.06 -12.85 3.79
N PRO A 125 19.36 -12.65 3.98
CA PRO A 125 20.22 -12.05 2.97
C PRO A 125 20.21 -12.86 1.67
N TYR A 126 20.39 -12.18 0.55
CA TYR A 126 20.49 -12.85 -0.75
C TYR A 126 21.70 -13.78 -0.80
N PRO A 127 21.55 -15.07 -1.18
CA PRO A 127 22.61 -16.06 -1.07
C PRO A 127 23.59 -16.00 -2.28
N HIS A 128 24.34 -14.92 -2.40
CA HIS A 128 25.23 -14.64 -3.54
C HIS A 128 26.17 -15.80 -3.91
N GLU A 129 26.68 -16.53 -2.91
CA GLU A 129 27.62 -17.63 -3.11
C GLU A 129 26.99 -18.91 -3.72
N GLN A 130 25.67 -19.01 -3.69
CA GLN A 130 24.91 -20.19 -4.14
C GLN A 130 24.19 -19.96 -5.47
N ILE A 131 24.48 -18.86 -6.14
CA ILE A 131 23.73 -18.41 -7.32
C ILE A 131 24.60 -18.58 -8.55
N ALA A 132 23.95 -19.00 -9.65
CA ALA A 132 24.58 -19.08 -10.96
C ALA A 132 25.07 -17.70 -11.44
N PRO A 133 26.02 -17.65 -12.40
CA PRO A 133 26.56 -16.37 -12.91
C PRO A 133 25.52 -15.41 -13.50
N ASP A 134 24.34 -15.91 -13.89
CA ASP A 134 23.21 -15.12 -14.37
C ASP A 134 22.51 -14.30 -13.26
N GLY A 135 22.88 -14.51 -12.00
CA GLY A 135 22.32 -13.82 -10.86
C GLY A 135 20.89 -14.26 -10.46
N ILE A 136 20.38 -15.36 -11.06
CA ILE A 136 19.02 -15.85 -10.79
C ILE A 136 19.05 -17.02 -9.81
N MET A 137 18.28 -16.91 -8.74
CA MET A 137 18.09 -18.00 -7.79
C MET A 137 17.26 -19.12 -8.39
N SER A 138 17.81 -20.35 -8.48
CA SER A 138 17.11 -21.52 -9.01
C SER A 138 15.89 -21.89 -8.15
N ASP A 139 14.89 -22.52 -8.77
CA ASP A 139 13.71 -22.99 -8.05
C ASP A 139 14.05 -24.01 -6.96
N ALA A 140 15.05 -24.88 -7.22
CA ALA A 140 15.53 -25.84 -6.24
C ALA A 140 16.08 -25.16 -4.98
N LEU A 141 16.89 -24.11 -5.15
CA LEU A 141 17.43 -23.32 -4.03
C LEU A 141 16.32 -22.59 -3.28
N VAL A 142 15.36 -21.99 -4.01
CA VAL A 142 14.18 -21.36 -3.38
C VAL A 142 13.42 -22.35 -2.53
N GLN A 143 13.13 -23.54 -3.04
CA GLN A 143 12.43 -24.59 -2.28
C GLN A 143 13.22 -25.05 -1.05
N GLN A 144 14.55 -25.20 -1.17
CA GLN A 144 15.41 -25.53 -0.04
C GLN A 144 15.33 -24.47 1.06
N LEU A 145 15.48 -23.20 0.71
CA LEU A 145 15.41 -22.07 1.64
C LEU A 145 14.01 -21.95 2.26
N ALA A 146 12.96 -22.13 1.46
CA ALA A 146 11.57 -22.09 1.93
C ALA A 146 11.30 -23.20 2.97
N ARG A 147 11.77 -24.42 2.74
CA ARG A 147 11.67 -25.52 3.72
C ARG A 147 12.42 -25.21 5.02
N ARG A 148 13.66 -24.70 4.91
CA ARG A 148 14.48 -24.32 6.07
C ARG A 148 13.78 -23.27 6.94
N ASN A 149 13.16 -22.28 6.31
CA ASN A 149 12.48 -21.16 6.97
C ASN A 149 10.99 -21.39 7.24
N ARG A 150 10.47 -22.57 6.90
CA ARG A 150 9.04 -22.90 7.03
C ARG A 150 8.13 -21.91 6.31
N VAL A 151 8.56 -21.47 5.14
CA VAL A 151 7.83 -20.53 4.28
C VAL A 151 6.91 -21.32 3.36
N SER A 152 5.63 -20.97 3.34
CA SER A 152 4.63 -21.54 2.44
C SER A 152 4.79 -21.00 1.02
N ALA A 153 4.12 -21.61 0.04
CA ALA A 153 4.11 -21.14 -1.35
C ALA A 153 3.64 -19.68 -1.43
N TRP A 154 2.56 -19.35 -0.68
CA TRP A 154 2.04 -18.00 -0.54
C TRP A 154 1.67 -17.70 0.91
N MET A 155 1.81 -16.44 1.28
CA MET A 155 1.28 -15.87 2.51
C MET A 155 0.43 -14.65 2.17
N GLY A 156 -0.76 -14.58 2.74
CA GLY A 156 -1.61 -13.40 2.67
C GLY A 156 -1.69 -12.71 4.02
N PHE A 157 -1.73 -11.38 4.00
CA PHE A 157 -2.01 -10.58 5.17
C PHE A 157 -2.82 -9.33 4.82
N GLY A 158 -3.66 -8.93 5.76
CA GLY A 158 -4.48 -7.74 5.68
C GLY A 158 -4.90 -7.28 7.07
N ALA A 159 -5.68 -6.22 7.12
CA ALA A 159 -6.23 -5.73 8.37
C ALA A 159 -7.66 -5.24 8.20
N LEU A 160 -8.50 -5.57 9.16
CA LEU A 160 -9.85 -5.06 9.32
C LEU A 160 -9.83 -3.92 10.35
N TYR A 161 -10.48 -2.83 10.03
CA TYR A 161 -10.56 -1.63 10.86
C TYR A 161 -12.02 -1.30 11.17
N GLY A 162 -12.34 -0.99 12.42
CA GLY A 162 -13.69 -0.57 12.77
C GLY A 162 -14.04 -0.81 14.23
N GLU A 163 -15.33 -0.79 14.52
CA GLU A 163 -15.85 -1.09 15.86
C GLU A 163 -15.84 -2.59 16.14
N LYS A 164 -15.64 -2.97 17.39
CA LYS A 164 -15.58 -4.37 17.82
C LYS A 164 -16.76 -5.23 17.36
N PRO A 165 -18.03 -4.77 17.40
CA PRO A 165 -19.16 -5.56 16.89
C PRO A 165 -19.06 -5.84 15.39
N LEU A 166 -18.67 -4.83 14.59
CA LEU A 166 -18.48 -4.95 13.14
C LEU A 166 -17.36 -5.93 12.80
N LEU A 167 -16.22 -5.84 13.51
CA LEU A 167 -15.11 -6.78 13.30
C LEU A 167 -15.47 -8.22 13.67
N ARG A 168 -16.29 -8.42 14.72
CA ARG A 168 -16.81 -9.75 15.06
C ARG A 168 -17.72 -10.33 13.96
N ALA A 169 -18.56 -9.49 13.36
CA ALA A 169 -19.42 -9.89 12.25
C ALA A 169 -18.58 -10.22 11.00
N ALA A 170 -17.62 -9.37 10.67
CA ALA A 170 -16.73 -9.55 9.52
C ALA A 170 -15.91 -10.84 9.57
N ARG A 171 -15.54 -11.33 10.76
CA ARG A 171 -14.84 -12.63 10.93
C ARG A 171 -15.66 -13.85 10.50
N LYS A 172 -16.96 -13.70 10.32
CA LYS A 172 -17.86 -14.81 9.94
C LYS A 172 -18.12 -14.85 8.43
N VAL A 173 -17.63 -13.86 7.71
CA VAL A 173 -17.72 -13.73 6.26
C VAL A 173 -16.60 -14.50 5.56
#